data_b00535bb2e94560bde2de9383489e539
#
_entry.id   b00535bb2e94560bde2de9383489e539
#
_cell.length_a   1.000
_cell.length_b   1.000
_cell.length_c   1.000
_cell.angle_alpha   90.00
_cell.angle_beta   90.00
_cell.angle_gamma   90.00
#
_symmetry.space_group_name_H-M   'P 1'
#
loop_
_entity.id
_entity.type
_entity.pdbx_description
1 polymer ?
#
loop_
_entity_poly.entity_id
_entity_poly.type
_entity_poly.pdbx_seq_one_letter_code
_entity_poly.pdbx_strand_id
1 'polypeptide(L)'
;MKIKKAVLHLIFLYLLISCISKEKKYEYIIKDKTFKQSLVLSYNEDIVELSKGFTYYKWNNKDSDKTPIILVHGFSVPSYIWQPTFDMLSEKGYYVVALDLYGRGFSENLNENYTDQLMANQVLELLNELNIKSAKLIGLSNGGRIISKVADLKPKIVEKLIYVASSGFKEIREVSNK
;
A
#
# COMPACT_ATOMS: atom_id res chain seq x y z
N MET A 1 -51.89 4.28 33.51
CA MET A 1 -51.34 3.34 32.49
C MET A 1 -51.02 3.98 31.16
N LYS A 2 -51.74 4.98 30.66
CA LYS A 2 -51.50 5.68 29.37
C LYS A 2 -50.23 6.53 29.34
N ILE A 3 -49.84 7.17 30.43
CA ILE A 3 -48.64 8.04 30.50
C ILE A 3 -47.33 7.22 30.36
N LYS A 4 -47.24 6.03 30.95
CA LYS A 4 -46.06 5.15 30.85
C LYS A 4 -45.80 4.69 29.41
N LYS A 5 -46.88 4.44 28.62
CA LYS A 5 -46.73 4.08 27.20
C LYS A 5 -46.20 5.24 26.34
N ALA A 6 -46.68 6.46 26.59
CA ALA A 6 -46.26 7.65 25.85
C ALA A 6 -44.77 7.97 26.12
N VAL A 7 -44.34 7.87 27.36
CA VAL A 7 -42.91 8.09 27.75
C VAL A 7 -42.02 7.03 27.10
N LEU A 8 -42.45 5.76 27.05
CA LEU A 8 -41.70 4.69 26.42
C LEU A 8 -41.56 4.88 24.89
N HIS A 9 -42.61 5.41 24.24
CA HIS A 9 -42.56 5.75 22.81
C HIS A 9 -41.63 6.91 22.51
N LEU A 10 -41.60 7.93 23.37
CA LEU A 10 -40.70 9.07 23.25
C LEU A 10 -39.23 8.66 23.43
N ILE A 11 -38.95 7.77 24.40
CA ILE A 11 -37.60 7.24 24.60
C ILE A 11 -37.17 6.39 23.38
N PHE A 12 -38.07 5.54 22.85
CA PHE A 12 -37.79 4.72 21.67
C PHE A 12 -37.55 5.59 20.42
N LEU A 13 -38.35 6.66 20.24
CA LEU A 13 -38.16 7.63 19.17
C LEU A 13 -36.85 8.41 19.30
N TYR A 14 -36.48 8.80 20.53
CA TYR A 14 -35.20 9.46 20.81
C TYR A 14 -33.99 8.54 20.54
N LEU A 15 -34.09 7.25 20.88
CA LEU A 15 -33.06 6.25 20.56
C LEU A 15 -32.94 6.00 19.06
N LEU A 16 -34.07 5.95 18.32
CA LEU A 16 -34.07 5.85 16.87
C LEU A 16 -33.44 7.08 16.21
N ILE A 17 -33.77 8.29 16.66
CA ILE A 17 -33.18 9.54 16.15
C ILE A 17 -31.70 9.62 16.50
N SER A 18 -31.29 9.15 17.66
CA SER A 18 -29.87 9.07 18.07
C SER A 18 -29.06 8.06 17.24
N CYS A 19 -29.70 6.98 16.77
CA CYS A 19 -29.07 6.03 15.83
C CYS A 19 -28.95 6.58 14.41
N ILE A 20 -29.89 7.46 13.98
CA ILE A 20 -29.90 8.03 12.62
C ILE A 20 -28.91 9.22 12.50
N SER A 21 -28.48 9.83 13.59
CA SER A 21 -27.76 11.11 13.56
C SER A 21 -26.24 11.01 13.64
N LYS A 22 -25.63 9.90 13.27
CA LYS A 22 -24.16 9.83 13.04
C LYS A 22 -23.86 8.98 11.79
N GLU A 23 -24.34 9.37 10.64
CA GLU A 23 -23.51 9.21 9.47
C GLU A 23 -22.23 10.00 9.73
N LYS A 24 -21.18 9.30 10.18
CA LYS A 24 -19.82 9.82 10.03
C LYS A 24 -19.64 9.96 8.52
N LYS A 25 -19.82 11.20 8.05
CA LYS A 25 -19.39 11.57 6.71
C LYS A 25 -17.90 11.28 6.70
N TYR A 26 -17.51 10.13 6.17
CA TYR A 26 -16.12 9.84 5.88
C TYR A 26 -15.71 10.85 4.82
N GLU A 27 -15.12 11.95 5.28
CA GLU A 27 -14.56 12.94 4.41
C GLU A 27 -13.41 12.23 3.68
N TYR A 28 -13.63 11.96 2.40
CA TYR A 28 -12.62 11.34 1.55
C TYR A 28 -11.48 12.33 1.43
N ILE A 29 -10.36 12.04 2.09
CA ILE A 29 -9.16 12.88 2.03
C ILE A 29 -8.61 12.78 0.62
N ILE A 30 -8.73 13.89 -0.13
CA ILE A 30 -8.09 14.02 -1.44
C ILE A 30 -6.59 14.21 -1.18
N LYS A 31 -5.80 13.20 -1.51
CA LYS A 31 -4.34 13.24 -1.40
C LYS A 31 -3.77 13.85 -2.67
N ASP A 32 -3.71 15.15 -2.69
CA ASP A 32 -3.16 16.00 -3.73
C ASP A 32 -1.87 16.73 -3.25
N LYS A 33 -1.44 17.71 -3.99
CA LYS A 33 -0.25 18.54 -3.65
C LYS A 33 -0.41 19.26 -2.30
N THR A 34 -1.62 19.66 -1.92
CA THR A 34 -1.89 20.32 -0.63
C THR A 34 -1.73 19.33 0.52
N PHE A 35 -2.26 18.12 0.34
CA PHE A 35 -2.05 17.04 1.29
C PHE A 35 -0.56 16.73 1.46
N LYS A 36 0.19 16.61 0.36
CA LYS A 36 1.65 16.41 0.40
C LYS A 36 2.36 17.45 1.26
N GLN A 37 1.99 18.74 1.10
CA GLN A 37 2.59 19.83 1.88
C GLN A 37 2.25 19.80 3.37
N SER A 38 1.16 19.14 3.76
CA SER A 38 0.73 19.02 5.16
C SER A 38 1.42 17.89 5.91
N LEU A 39 2.14 16.99 5.22
CA LEU A 39 2.78 15.84 5.85
C LEU A 39 4.05 16.24 6.60
N VAL A 40 4.15 15.76 7.83
CA VAL A 40 5.38 15.81 8.64
C VAL A 40 6.04 14.44 8.54
N LEU A 41 7.19 14.38 7.87
CA LEU A 41 7.93 13.15 7.63
C LEU A 41 9.04 12.98 8.66
N SER A 42 9.32 11.72 9.01
CA SER A 42 10.46 11.35 9.83
C SER A 42 11.76 11.37 9.01
N TYR A 43 12.91 11.24 9.67
CA TYR A 43 14.24 11.37 9.05
C TYR A 43 14.47 10.43 7.85
N ASN A 44 13.90 9.23 7.87
CA ASN A 44 14.05 8.21 6.83
C ASN A 44 12.73 7.93 6.07
N GLU A 45 11.93 8.96 5.91
CA GLU A 45 10.70 8.98 5.13
C GLU A 45 10.76 10.11 4.12
N ASP A 46 10.20 9.91 2.92
CA ASP A 46 10.17 10.92 1.89
C ASP A 46 8.99 10.72 0.94
N ILE A 47 8.76 11.74 0.13
CA ILE A 47 7.77 11.77 -0.94
C ILE A 47 8.44 12.24 -2.21
N VAL A 48 8.45 11.38 -3.20
CA VAL A 48 8.99 11.69 -4.53
C VAL A 48 7.87 11.90 -5.54
N GLU A 49 8.03 12.87 -6.42
CA GLU A 49 7.15 13.09 -7.58
C GLU A 49 7.53 12.09 -8.68
N LEU A 50 6.60 11.22 -9.08
CA LEU A 50 6.75 10.29 -10.18
C LEU A 50 5.85 10.72 -11.35
N SER A 51 5.91 10.02 -12.48
CA SER A 51 5.21 10.41 -13.72
C SER A 51 3.70 10.56 -13.59
N LYS A 52 3.06 9.84 -12.64
CA LYS A 52 1.61 9.84 -12.42
C LYS A 52 1.16 10.59 -11.18
N GLY A 53 2.07 10.82 -10.23
CA GLY A 53 1.77 11.50 -8.98
C GLY A 53 2.84 11.22 -7.93
N PHE A 54 2.68 11.80 -6.76
CA PHE A 54 3.65 11.62 -5.71
C PHE A 54 3.52 10.25 -5.02
N THR A 55 4.67 9.71 -4.61
CA THR A 55 4.81 8.42 -3.93
C THR A 55 5.54 8.60 -2.62
N TYR A 56 4.88 8.16 -1.52
CA TYR A 56 5.51 8.07 -0.21
C TYR A 56 6.31 6.77 -0.12
N TYR A 57 7.47 6.85 0.50
CA TYR A 57 8.29 5.70 0.86
C TYR A 57 9.12 5.97 2.11
N LYS A 58 9.54 4.90 2.77
CA LYS A 58 10.52 4.93 3.85
C LYS A 58 11.65 3.97 3.55
N TRP A 59 12.81 4.26 4.11
CA TRP A 59 14.01 3.42 3.90
C TRP A 59 14.85 3.30 5.17
N ASN A 60 15.77 2.34 5.17
CA ASN A 60 16.84 2.26 6.15
C ASN A 60 18.10 1.68 5.50
N ASN A 61 19.28 1.99 6.06
CA ASN A 61 20.60 1.49 5.63
C ASN A 61 20.90 1.74 4.14
N LYS A 62 20.66 2.96 3.66
CA LYS A 62 20.87 3.35 2.25
C LYS A 62 22.29 3.06 1.74
N ASP A 63 23.29 3.09 2.64
CA ASP A 63 24.72 2.88 2.34
C ASP A 63 25.13 1.40 2.46
N SER A 64 24.16 0.47 2.61
CA SER A 64 24.45 -0.97 2.66
C SER A 64 25.02 -1.46 1.33
N ASP A 65 26.02 -2.32 1.37
CA ASP A 65 26.59 -3.05 0.23
C ASP A 65 25.73 -4.23 -0.26
N LYS A 66 24.69 -4.59 0.51
CA LYS A 66 23.77 -5.67 0.16
C LYS A 66 22.74 -5.21 -0.87
N THR A 67 22.34 -6.13 -1.76
CA THR A 67 21.25 -5.87 -2.70
C THR A 67 20.01 -5.34 -1.97
N PRO A 68 19.47 -4.18 -2.38
CA PRO A 68 18.29 -3.56 -1.77
C PRO A 68 17.08 -4.49 -1.76
N ILE A 69 16.25 -4.37 -0.73
CA ILE A 69 15.00 -5.09 -0.57
C ILE A 69 13.83 -4.09 -0.65
N ILE A 70 12.92 -4.33 -1.57
CA ILE A 70 11.74 -3.50 -1.78
C ILE A 70 10.51 -4.26 -1.28
N LEU A 71 9.75 -3.64 -0.38
CA LEU A 71 8.56 -4.20 0.23
C LEU A 71 7.31 -3.61 -0.41
N VAL A 72 6.56 -4.42 -1.14
CA VAL A 72 5.35 -4.03 -1.87
C VAL A 72 4.12 -4.62 -1.18
N HIS A 73 3.28 -3.76 -0.62
CA HIS A 73 2.11 -4.16 0.16
C HIS A 73 0.94 -4.65 -0.70
N GLY A 74 -0.12 -5.15 -0.05
CA GLY A 74 -1.33 -5.66 -0.69
C GLY A 74 -2.36 -4.58 -1.03
N PHE A 75 -3.61 -5.02 -1.28
CA PHE A 75 -4.68 -4.14 -1.76
C PHE A 75 -5.16 -3.13 -0.71
N SER A 76 -5.43 -3.59 0.53
CA SER A 76 -6.19 -2.81 1.52
C SER A 76 -5.36 -2.09 2.57
N VAL A 77 -4.07 -2.42 2.69
CA VAL A 77 -3.21 -1.96 3.79
C VAL A 77 -1.91 -1.39 3.23
N PRO A 78 -1.55 -0.13 3.54
CA PRO A 78 -0.32 0.49 3.04
C PRO A 78 0.95 -0.07 3.70
N SER A 79 2.08 0.57 3.45
CA SER A 79 3.43 0.07 3.80
C SER A 79 3.65 -0.24 5.28
N TYR A 80 2.87 0.33 6.20
CA TYR A 80 3.00 0.04 7.63
C TYR A 80 2.82 -1.44 7.97
N ILE A 81 2.12 -2.22 7.11
CA ILE A 81 1.98 -3.68 7.30
C ILE A 81 3.34 -4.39 7.36
N TRP A 82 4.33 -3.78 6.73
CA TRP A 82 5.69 -4.30 6.67
C TRP A 82 6.56 -3.93 7.87
N GLN A 83 6.04 -3.15 8.85
CA GLN A 83 6.90 -2.63 9.92
C GLN A 83 7.75 -3.69 10.61
N PRO A 84 7.21 -4.85 11.05
CA PRO A 84 8.05 -5.88 11.68
C PRO A 84 9.13 -6.46 10.76
N THR A 85 8.79 -6.65 9.47
CA THR A 85 9.75 -7.16 8.47
C THR A 85 10.79 -6.09 8.12
N PHE A 86 10.36 -4.84 8.00
CA PHE A 86 11.22 -3.70 7.73
C PHE A 86 12.28 -3.54 8.83
N ASP A 87 11.86 -3.57 10.09
CA ASP A 87 12.76 -3.44 11.24
C ASP A 87 13.75 -4.60 11.31
N MET A 88 13.27 -5.84 11.20
CA MET A 88 14.13 -7.03 11.21
C MET A 88 15.16 -7.02 10.09
N LEU A 89 14.81 -6.63 8.88
CA LEU A 89 15.75 -6.56 7.76
C LEU A 89 16.75 -5.41 7.94
N SER A 90 16.28 -4.29 8.49
CA SER A 90 17.11 -3.13 8.81
C SER A 90 18.15 -3.46 9.87
N GLU A 91 17.77 -4.17 10.94
CA GLU A 91 18.68 -4.66 11.99
C GLU A 91 19.74 -5.62 11.44
N LYS A 92 19.43 -6.36 10.39
CA LYS A 92 20.38 -7.22 9.66
C LYS A 92 21.25 -6.46 8.66
N GLY A 93 21.13 -5.12 8.61
CA GLY A 93 21.95 -4.25 7.79
C GLY A 93 21.59 -4.29 6.29
N TYR A 94 20.38 -4.66 5.91
CA TYR A 94 19.92 -4.52 4.53
C TYR A 94 19.46 -3.09 4.23
N TYR A 95 19.75 -2.60 3.02
CA TYR A 95 19.03 -1.46 2.48
C TYR A 95 17.59 -1.89 2.20
N VAL A 96 16.64 -1.39 2.98
CA VAL A 96 15.23 -1.73 2.87
C VAL A 96 14.44 -0.51 2.45
N VAL A 97 13.54 -0.67 1.49
CA VAL A 97 12.59 0.36 1.06
C VAL A 97 11.19 -0.21 1.13
N ALA A 98 10.27 0.52 1.76
CA ALA A 98 8.84 0.22 1.75
C ALA A 98 8.09 1.43 1.22
N LEU A 99 7.25 1.24 0.19
CA LEU A 99 6.47 2.31 -0.44
C LEU A 99 4.99 2.12 -0.20
N ASP A 100 4.26 3.23 -0.24
CA ASP A 100 2.81 3.21 -0.39
C ASP A 100 2.45 3.24 -1.88
N LEU A 101 1.67 2.26 -2.34
CA LEU A 101 1.14 2.23 -3.69
C LEU A 101 0.11 3.36 -3.89
N TYR A 102 -0.05 3.86 -5.10
CA TYR A 102 -1.05 4.87 -5.42
C TYR A 102 -2.43 4.53 -4.85
N GLY A 103 -3.12 5.54 -4.33
CA GLY A 103 -4.40 5.38 -3.68
C GLY A 103 -4.35 4.80 -2.27
N ARG A 104 -3.16 4.51 -1.71
CA ARG A 104 -2.95 3.93 -0.37
C ARG A 104 -2.02 4.83 0.46
N GLY A 105 -2.14 4.69 1.78
CA GLY A 105 -1.27 5.38 2.73
C GLY A 105 -1.14 6.87 2.44
N PHE A 106 0.09 7.35 2.28
CA PHE A 106 0.43 8.74 2.00
C PHE A 106 0.73 9.02 0.52
N SER A 107 0.65 8.03 -0.36
CA SER A 107 0.78 8.24 -1.81
C SER A 107 -0.48 8.84 -2.43
N GLU A 108 -0.33 9.50 -3.58
CA GLU A 108 -1.40 10.21 -4.27
C GLU A 108 -2.59 9.33 -4.64
N ASN A 109 -3.79 9.90 -4.58
CA ASN A 109 -5.00 9.31 -5.13
C ASN A 109 -5.13 9.71 -6.60
N LEU A 110 -4.98 8.76 -7.50
CA LEU A 110 -5.12 9.01 -8.93
C LEU A 110 -6.58 8.88 -9.39
N ASN A 111 -6.96 9.70 -10.35
CA ASN A 111 -8.27 9.59 -11.01
C ASN A 111 -8.17 8.70 -12.26
N GLU A 112 -7.64 7.48 -12.07
CA GLU A 112 -7.53 6.47 -13.13
C GLU A 112 -7.65 5.05 -12.56
N ASN A 113 -7.78 4.05 -13.44
CA ASN A 113 -7.86 2.66 -13.01
C ASN A 113 -6.54 2.16 -12.44
N TYR A 114 -6.58 1.62 -11.23
CA TYR A 114 -5.44 1.03 -10.54
C TYR A 114 -5.11 -0.36 -11.08
N THR A 115 -4.34 -0.41 -12.16
CA THR A 115 -3.91 -1.65 -12.81
C THR A 115 -2.57 -2.16 -12.27
N ASP A 116 -2.28 -3.46 -12.44
CA ASP A 116 -0.97 -4.03 -12.09
C ASP A 116 0.17 -3.32 -12.85
N GLN A 117 -0.08 -2.90 -14.10
CA GLN A 117 0.86 -2.13 -14.91
C GLN A 117 1.19 -0.77 -14.30
N LEU A 118 0.16 -0.03 -13.86
CA LEU A 118 0.33 1.28 -13.23
C LEU A 118 1.17 1.18 -11.96
N MET A 119 0.84 0.21 -11.09
CA MET A 119 1.54 -0.02 -9.83
C MET A 119 2.98 -0.53 -10.03
N ALA A 120 3.20 -1.37 -11.05
CA ALA A 120 4.54 -1.84 -11.39
C ALA A 120 5.41 -0.70 -11.93
N ASN A 121 4.84 0.20 -12.74
CA ASN A 121 5.56 1.40 -13.19
C ASN A 121 5.92 2.31 -12.01
N GLN A 122 5.02 2.50 -11.04
CA GLN A 122 5.31 3.25 -9.80
C GLN A 122 6.55 2.67 -9.09
N VAL A 123 6.62 1.35 -8.92
CA VAL A 123 7.78 0.68 -8.30
C VAL A 123 9.03 0.90 -9.13
N LEU A 124 8.98 0.74 -10.45
CA LEU A 124 10.13 0.93 -11.35
C LEU A 124 10.64 2.37 -11.35
N GLU A 125 9.75 3.34 -11.36
CA GLU A 125 10.09 4.76 -11.30
C GLU A 125 10.75 5.09 -9.96
N LEU A 126 10.21 4.59 -8.83
CA LEU A 126 10.84 4.77 -7.53
C LEU A 126 12.24 4.15 -7.48
N LEU A 127 12.43 2.94 -8.02
CA LEU A 127 13.76 2.33 -8.10
C LEU A 127 14.74 3.20 -8.89
N ASN A 128 14.28 3.81 -9.98
CA ASN A 128 15.09 4.72 -10.79
C ASN A 128 15.46 5.99 -10.01
N GLU A 129 14.53 6.63 -9.31
CA GLU A 129 14.76 7.80 -8.47
C GLU A 129 15.77 7.52 -7.35
N LEU A 130 15.70 6.33 -6.77
CA LEU A 130 16.64 5.88 -5.74
C LEU A 130 17.98 5.36 -6.31
N ASN A 131 18.17 5.41 -7.64
CA ASN A 131 19.34 4.86 -8.33
C ASN A 131 19.59 3.38 -8.08
N ILE A 132 18.55 2.60 -7.77
CA ILE A 132 18.63 1.16 -7.52
C ILE A 132 18.63 0.42 -8.87
N LYS A 133 19.74 -0.23 -9.20
CA LYS A 133 19.95 -0.95 -10.48
C LYS A 133 19.58 -2.42 -10.40
N SER A 134 19.54 -3.00 -9.20
CA SER A 134 19.12 -4.37 -8.93
C SER A 134 18.48 -4.44 -7.55
N ALA A 135 17.40 -5.21 -7.40
CA ALA A 135 16.66 -5.33 -6.16
C ALA A 135 16.06 -6.72 -5.95
N LYS A 136 15.89 -7.09 -4.69
CA LYS A 136 15.00 -8.18 -4.25
C LYS A 136 13.63 -7.58 -3.95
N LEU A 137 12.57 -8.12 -4.53
CA LEU A 137 11.22 -7.62 -4.34
C LEU A 137 10.41 -8.59 -3.48
N ILE A 138 9.78 -8.09 -2.43
CA ILE A 138 8.89 -8.86 -1.57
C ILE A 138 7.47 -8.31 -1.73
N GLY A 139 6.53 -9.14 -2.18
CA GLY A 139 5.15 -8.75 -2.42
C GLY A 139 4.16 -9.51 -1.56
N LEU A 140 3.33 -8.78 -0.82
CA LEU A 140 2.24 -9.33 -0.02
C LEU A 140 0.92 -9.31 -0.80
N SER A 141 0.20 -10.43 -0.84
CA SER A 141 -1.13 -10.52 -1.46
C SER A 141 -1.13 -9.95 -2.89
N ASN A 142 -1.87 -8.88 -3.17
CA ASN A 142 -1.86 -8.18 -4.47
C ASN A 142 -0.46 -7.64 -4.86
N GLY A 143 0.38 -7.31 -3.87
CA GLY A 143 1.78 -6.90 -4.10
C GLY A 143 2.58 -7.96 -4.84
N GLY A 144 2.24 -9.25 -4.68
CA GLY A 144 2.86 -10.33 -5.45
C GLY A 144 2.59 -10.25 -6.95
N ARG A 145 1.39 -9.85 -7.36
CA ARG A 145 1.06 -9.60 -8.77
C ARG A 145 1.87 -8.41 -9.32
N ILE A 146 2.01 -7.37 -8.50
CA ILE A 146 2.74 -6.17 -8.88
C ILE A 146 4.21 -6.48 -9.09
N ILE A 147 4.88 -7.19 -8.16
CA ILE A 147 6.29 -7.56 -8.34
C ILE A 147 6.51 -8.52 -9.50
N SER A 148 5.54 -9.41 -9.80
CA SER A 148 5.57 -10.23 -11.01
C SER A 148 5.54 -9.37 -12.28
N LYS A 149 4.69 -8.31 -12.27
CA LYS A 149 4.60 -7.37 -13.39
C LYS A 149 5.88 -6.51 -13.53
N VAL A 150 6.53 -6.14 -12.43
CA VAL A 150 7.85 -5.50 -12.44
C VAL A 150 8.89 -6.40 -13.12
N ALA A 151 8.91 -7.69 -12.79
CA ALA A 151 9.82 -8.65 -13.40
C ALA A 151 9.54 -8.89 -14.89
N ASP A 152 8.27 -8.89 -15.29
CA ASP A 152 7.85 -8.95 -16.70
C ASP A 152 8.37 -7.74 -17.50
N LEU A 153 8.22 -6.55 -16.96
CA LEU A 153 8.62 -5.30 -17.63
C LEU A 153 10.13 -5.07 -17.66
N LYS A 154 10.82 -5.40 -16.59
CA LYS A 154 12.25 -5.12 -16.39
C LYS A 154 12.95 -6.27 -15.67
N PRO A 155 13.07 -7.46 -16.30
CA PRO A 155 13.63 -8.65 -15.64
C PRO A 155 15.05 -8.45 -15.11
N LYS A 156 15.85 -7.62 -15.77
CA LYS A 156 17.24 -7.38 -15.37
C LYS A 156 17.42 -6.62 -14.05
N ILE A 157 16.40 -5.90 -13.58
CA ILE A 157 16.46 -5.18 -12.30
C ILE A 157 16.10 -6.08 -11.12
N VAL A 158 15.51 -7.25 -11.38
CA VAL A 158 14.99 -8.15 -10.34
C VAL A 158 15.98 -9.28 -10.10
N GLU A 159 16.63 -9.25 -8.94
CA GLU A 159 17.51 -10.36 -8.50
C GLU A 159 16.67 -11.52 -7.95
N LYS A 160 15.62 -11.23 -7.17
CA LYS A 160 14.77 -12.23 -6.54
C LYS A 160 13.36 -11.71 -6.32
N LEU A 161 12.37 -12.58 -6.50
CA LEU A 161 10.99 -12.37 -6.09
C LEU A 161 10.66 -13.23 -4.88
N ILE A 162 10.03 -12.62 -3.87
CA ILE A 162 9.55 -13.30 -2.67
C ILE A 162 8.05 -13.00 -2.54
N TYR A 163 7.25 -14.04 -2.54
CA TYR A 163 5.80 -13.96 -2.47
C TYR A 163 5.31 -14.31 -1.07
N VAL A 164 4.52 -13.42 -0.48
CA VAL A 164 3.91 -13.61 0.84
C VAL A 164 2.39 -13.62 0.68
N ALA A 165 1.76 -14.77 0.89
CA ALA A 165 0.31 -14.96 0.72
C ALA A 165 -0.23 -14.31 -0.57
N SER A 166 0.50 -14.50 -1.67
CA SER A 166 0.26 -13.77 -2.92
C SER A 166 -1.03 -14.20 -3.62
N SER A 167 -1.75 -13.23 -4.18
CA SER A 167 -2.89 -13.48 -5.05
C SER A 167 -2.45 -13.67 -6.51
N GLY A 168 -3.29 -14.33 -7.32
CA GLY A 168 -3.11 -14.43 -8.77
C GLY A 168 -2.40 -15.69 -9.25
N PHE A 169 -1.92 -16.55 -8.37
CA PHE A 169 -1.45 -17.88 -8.77
C PHE A 169 -2.64 -18.81 -8.96
N LYS A 170 -2.84 -19.30 -10.19
CA LYS A 170 -3.80 -20.36 -10.47
C LYS A 170 -3.06 -21.71 -10.42
N GLU A 171 -3.62 -22.66 -9.70
CA GLU A 171 -3.24 -24.05 -9.83
C GLU A 171 -3.64 -24.54 -11.23
N ILE A 172 -2.67 -24.87 -12.08
CA ILE A 172 -2.93 -25.52 -13.36
C ILE A 172 -3.25 -26.97 -13.01
N ARG A 173 -4.54 -27.29 -12.82
CA ARG A 173 -4.96 -28.69 -12.81
C ARG A 173 -4.80 -29.21 -14.22
N GLU A 174 -3.88 -30.14 -14.43
CA GLU A 174 -3.85 -30.94 -15.64
C GLU A 174 -5.21 -31.63 -15.76
N VAL A 175 -6.00 -31.19 -16.72
CA VAL A 175 -7.21 -31.94 -17.11
C VAL A 175 -6.69 -33.18 -17.80
N SER A 176 -6.57 -34.28 -17.04
CA SER A 176 -6.33 -35.59 -17.67
C SER A 176 -7.54 -35.89 -18.51
N ASN A 177 -7.41 -35.71 -19.82
CA ASN A 177 -8.37 -36.24 -20.80
C ASN A 177 -8.34 -37.78 -20.66
N LYS A 178 -9.35 -38.32 -19.96
CA LYS A 178 -9.74 -39.72 -20.05
C LYS A 178 -10.70 -39.89 -21.19
#